data_cd874c1baa2528425416450d307026d2
#
_entry.id   cd874c1baa2528425416450d307026d2
#
_cell.length_a   1.000
_cell.length_b   1.000
_cell.length_c   1.000
_cell.angle_alpha   90.00
_cell.angle_beta   90.00
_cell.angle_gamma   90.00
#
_symmetry.space_group_name_H-M   'P 1'
#
loop_
_entity.id
_entity.type
_entity.pdbx_description
1 polymer ?
#
loop_
_entity_poly.entity_id
_entity_poly.type
_entity_poly.pdbx_seq_one_letter_code
_entity_poly.pdbx_strand_id
1 'polypeptide(L)'
;SPHCEATLQRDKKAFQKLMEFLKAYDEKERTVLAVQIENEMGCAGTDRDYSKEAERDYWEPLPEALKNVHLEDDGRELLKEKEGLSLWKKQFGRYAHEAFLAWYHAVYVEQLAKAGKAVYPIPLYTNVMVGENGFEEAGICYNDGAAVGRVLDIWKVGAPSLDLIC
;
A
#
# COMPACT_ATOMS: atom_id res chain seq x y z
N SER A 1 -8.60 -8.54 -0.08
CA SER A 1 -8.42 -7.57 -1.17
C SER A 1 -8.51 -6.15 -0.63
N PRO A 2 -7.58 -5.27 -0.97
CA PRO A 2 -7.63 -3.86 -0.55
C PRO A 2 -8.80 -3.09 -1.22
N HIS A 3 -9.44 -3.66 -2.23
CA HIS A 3 -10.60 -3.10 -2.90
C HIS A 3 -11.94 -3.46 -2.22
N CYS A 4 -11.91 -4.24 -1.12
CA CYS A 4 -13.13 -4.63 -0.41
C CYS A 4 -13.49 -3.62 0.68
N GLU A 5 -14.41 -2.72 0.40
CA GLU A 5 -14.88 -1.71 1.34
C GLU A 5 -15.43 -2.31 2.65
N ALA A 6 -16.15 -3.43 2.57
CA ALA A 6 -16.70 -4.09 3.76
C ALA A 6 -15.61 -4.60 4.70
N THR A 7 -14.49 -5.09 4.15
CA THR A 7 -13.32 -5.51 4.94
C THR A 7 -12.66 -4.28 5.56
N LEU A 8 -12.39 -3.25 4.76
CA LEU A 8 -11.79 -2.01 5.25
C LEU A 8 -12.57 -1.41 6.45
N GLN A 9 -13.89 -1.35 6.36
CA GLN A 9 -14.71 -0.79 7.45
C GLN A 9 -14.66 -1.64 8.72
N ARG A 10 -14.55 -2.97 8.59
CA ARG A 10 -14.39 -3.86 9.75
C ARG A 10 -13.02 -3.69 10.40
N ASP A 11 -11.98 -3.63 9.59
CA ASP A 11 -10.61 -3.48 10.07
C ASP A 11 -10.39 -2.11 10.71
N LYS A 12 -10.93 -1.04 10.11
CA LYS A 12 -10.94 0.30 10.74
C LYS A 12 -11.59 0.25 12.14
N LYS A 13 -12.76 -0.39 12.26
CA LYS A 13 -13.45 -0.52 13.53
C LYS A 13 -12.65 -1.34 14.54
N ALA A 14 -12.06 -2.45 14.12
CA ALA A 14 -11.22 -3.29 14.97
C ALA A 14 -9.97 -2.53 15.44
N PHE A 15 -9.30 -1.84 14.52
CA PHE A 15 -8.11 -1.05 14.82
C PHE A 15 -8.43 0.12 15.76
N GLN A 16 -9.55 0.82 15.56
CA GLN A 16 -10.01 1.85 16.49
C GLN A 16 -10.23 1.28 17.91
N LYS A 17 -10.81 0.09 18.04
CA LYS A 17 -10.99 -0.55 19.34
C LYS A 17 -9.67 -0.93 20.00
N LEU A 18 -8.69 -1.38 19.24
CA LEU A 18 -7.34 -1.60 19.75
C LEU A 18 -6.74 -0.29 20.27
N MET A 19 -6.85 0.79 19.49
CA MET A 19 -6.30 2.10 19.85
C MET A 19 -7.01 2.71 21.07
N GLU A 20 -8.34 2.52 21.23
CA GLU A 20 -9.10 2.88 22.44
C GLU A 20 -8.55 2.14 23.66
N PHE A 21 -8.32 0.83 23.52
CA PHE A 21 -7.77 0.03 24.61
C PHE A 21 -6.34 0.49 24.98
N LEU A 22 -5.47 0.66 24.00
CA LEU A 22 -4.10 1.13 24.24
C LEU A 22 -4.08 2.50 24.88
N LYS A 23 -4.92 3.42 24.46
CA LYS A 23 -5.05 4.73 25.06
C LYS A 23 -5.45 4.62 26.54
N ALA A 24 -6.49 3.85 26.84
CA ALA A 24 -6.97 3.70 28.22
C ALA A 24 -5.93 3.03 29.13
N TYR A 25 -5.15 2.08 28.58
CA TYR A 25 -4.16 1.30 29.32
C TYR A 25 -2.83 2.03 29.51
N ASP A 26 -2.34 2.71 28.46
CA ASP A 26 -0.94 3.15 28.36
C ASP A 26 -0.74 4.68 28.29
N GLU A 27 -1.80 5.48 28.12
CA GLU A 27 -1.65 6.94 27.90
C GLU A 27 -0.83 7.65 29.01
N LYS A 28 -0.90 7.16 30.24
CA LYS A 28 -0.15 7.69 31.38
C LYS A 28 1.28 7.16 31.44
N GLU A 29 1.44 5.87 31.25
CA GLU A 29 2.73 5.17 31.41
C GLU A 29 3.61 5.35 30.17
N ARG A 30 3.03 5.49 28.97
CA ARG A 30 3.71 5.69 27.68
C ARG A 30 4.77 4.63 27.38
N THR A 31 4.45 3.38 27.65
CA THR A 31 5.31 2.23 27.38
C THR A 31 5.19 1.75 25.94
N VAL A 32 4.04 1.96 25.31
CA VAL A 32 3.82 1.69 23.87
C VAL A 32 4.37 2.87 23.04
N LEU A 33 5.46 2.66 22.35
CA LEU A 33 6.15 3.70 21.58
C LEU A 33 5.56 3.89 20.19
N ALA A 34 5.10 2.82 19.56
CA ALA A 34 4.51 2.81 18.23
C ALA A 34 3.63 1.57 18.04
N VAL A 35 2.75 1.60 17.06
CA VAL A 35 1.93 0.44 16.67
C VAL A 35 2.16 0.14 15.19
N GLN A 36 2.42 -1.14 14.88
CA GLN A 36 2.46 -1.63 13.51
C GLN A 36 1.06 -1.82 12.97
N ILE A 37 0.81 -1.29 11.78
CA ILE A 37 -0.41 -1.54 11.00
C ILE A 37 -0.09 -2.60 9.97
N GLU A 38 -0.82 -3.71 10.04
CA GLU A 38 -0.63 -4.87 9.17
C GLU A 38 0.78 -5.48 9.24
N ASN A 39 1.00 -6.54 8.51
CA ASN A 39 2.30 -7.21 8.42
C ASN A 39 2.56 -7.68 7.00
N GLU A 40 3.64 -7.21 6.38
CA GLU A 40 4.09 -7.64 5.06
C GLU A 40 2.95 -7.68 4.03
N MET A 41 2.13 -6.61 4.00
CA MET A 41 0.97 -6.54 3.11
C MET A 41 1.39 -6.77 1.67
N GLY A 42 0.56 -7.53 0.98
CA GLY A 42 0.76 -7.87 -0.41
C GLY A 42 0.01 -9.12 -0.81
N CYS A 43 0.05 -9.46 -2.09
CA CYS A 43 -0.56 -10.66 -2.64
C CYS A 43 0.50 -11.69 -3.03
N ALA A 44 0.39 -12.92 -2.50
CA ALA A 44 1.24 -14.04 -2.90
C ALA A 44 0.55 -14.87 -3.99
N GLY A 45 1.34 -15.42 -4.90
CA GLY A 45 0.86 -16.31 -5.96
C GLY A 45 0.12 -15.63 -7.11
N THR A 46 0.19 -14.31 -7.20
CA THR A 46 -0.43 -13.52 -8.26
C THR A 46 0.37 -12.24 -8.48
N ASP A 47 0.28 -11.70 -9.68
CA ASP A 47 0.91 -10.43 -10.07
C ASP A 47 0.01 -9.21 -9.86
N ARG A 48 -1.25 -9.38 -9.49
CA ARG A 48 -2.13 -8.34 -8.96
C ARG A 48 -3.48 -8.91 -8.47
N ASP A 49 -4.32 -8.07 -7.89
CA ASP A 49 -5.72 -8.38 -7.60
C ASP A 49 -6.54 -8.33 -8.91
N TYR A 50 -7.28 -9.41 -9.17
CA TYR A 50 -8.18 -9.58 -10.31
C TYR A 50 -9.66 -9.63 -9.90
N SER A 51 -10.02 -9.14 -8.71
CA SER A 51 -11.43 -8.96 -8.33
C SER A 51 -12.12 -7.97 -9.31
N LYS A 52 -13.43 -8.01 -9.37
CA LYS A 52 -14.19 -7.10 -10.25
C LYS A 52 -13.91 -5.63 -9.95
N GLU A 53 -13.77 -5.32 -8.67
CA GLU A 53 -13.45 -3.99 -8.18
C GLU A 53 -12.05 -3.58 -8.62
N ALA A 54 -11.06 -4.44 -8.44
CA ALA A 54 -9.69 -4.19 -8.86
C ALA A 54 -9.57 -4.06 -10.39
N GLU A 55 -10.28 -4.90 -11.16
CA GLU A 55 -10.32 -4.78 -12.62
C GLU A 55 -10.87 -3.42 -13.07
N ARG A 56 -11.99 -2.99 -12.49
CA ARG A 56 -12.54 -1.66 -12.78
C ARG A 56 -11.49 -0.58 -12.49
N ASP A 57 -10.92 -0.59 -11.29
CA ASP A 57 -10.01 0.45 -10.82
C ASP A 57 -8.69 0.48 -11.59
N TYR A 58 -8.26 -0.66 -12.16
CA TYR A 58 -7.05 -0.73 -12.99
C TYR A 58 -7.20 0.03 -14.33
N TRP A 59 -8.44 0.22 -14.79
CA TRP A 59 -8.73 0.94 -16.03
C TRP A 59 -9.20 2.40 -15.79
N GLU A 60 -9.42 2.78 -14.52
CA GLU A 60 -9.74 4.15 -14.15
C GLU A 60 -8.52 5.10 -14.29
N PRO A 61 -8.74 6.41 -14.28
CA PRO A 61 -7.67 7.39 -14.28
C PRO A 61 -6.67 7.16 -13.15
N LEU A 62 -5.38 7.35 -13.47
CA LEU A 62 -4.31 7.27 -12.48
C LEU A 62 -4.53 8.31 -11.36
N PRO A 63 -4.40 7.93 -10.08
CA PRO A 63 -4.45 8.87 -8.98
C PRO A 63 -3.47 10.03 -9.16
N GLU A 64 -3.91 11.26 -8.86
CA GLU A 64 -3.11 12.48 -9.06
C GLU A 64 -1.74 12.41 -8.37
N ALA A 65 -1.72 11.85 -7.15
CA ALA A 65 -0.50 11.68 -6.36
C ALA A 65 0.58 10.83 -7.06
N LEU A 66 0.19 9.97 -8.00
CA LEU A 66 1.12 9.08 -8.70
C LEU A 66 1.68 9.66 -10.00
N LYS A 67 1.17 10.78 -10.49
CA LYS A 67 1.62 11.34 -11.77
C LYS A 67 3.10 11.69 -11.81
N ASN A 68 3.67 12.04 -10.67
CA ASN A 68 5.08 12.41 -10.54
C ASN A 68 5.94 11.30 -9.92
N VAL A 69 5.36 10.14 -9.62
CA VAL A 69 6.11 8.98 -9.13
C VAL A 69 6.69 8.22 -10.31
N HIS A 70 7.98 7.89 -10.22
CA HIS A 70 8.72 7.19 -11.27
C HIS A 70 9.46 6.01 -10.65
N LEU A 71 9.39 4.87 -11.31
CA LEU A 71 10.14 3.68 -10.93
C LEU A 71 11.36 3.55 -11.86
N GLU A 72 12.47 3.06 -11.30
CA GLU A 72 13.68 2.81 -12.06
C GLU A 72 13.48 1.61 -13.00
N ASP A 73 14.09 1.66 -14.18
CA ASP A 73 14.10 0.59 -15.18
C ASP A 73 12.71 0.01 -15.55
N ASP A 74 11.66 0.79 -15.47
CA ASP A 74 10.28 0.35 -15.72
C ASP A 74 9.96 0.13 -17.21
N GLY A 75 10.78 0.66 -18.12
CA GLY A 75 10.61 0.52 -19.57
C GLY A 75 9.39 1.27 -20.14
N ARG A 76 8.77 2.17 -19.37
CA ARG A 76 7.55 2.91 -19.75
C ARG A 76 7.69 3.72 -21.03
N GLU A 77 8.88 4.21 -21.34
CA GLU A 77 9.11 5.02 -22.54
C GLU A 77 8.70 4.29 -23.84
N LEU A 78 8.85 2.96 -23.85
CA LEU A 78 8.45 2.11 -24.98
C LEU A 78 6.94 1.91 -25.08
N LEU A 79 6.19 2.31 -24.07
CA LEU A 79 4.76 2.04 -23.94
C LEU A 79 3.89 3.29 -24.03
N LYS A 80 4.45 4.49 -23.92
CA LYS A 80 3.70 5.75 -23.87
C LYS A 80 2.71 5.93 -25.03
N GLU A 81 3.16 5.62 -26.25
CA GLU A 81 2.38 5.81 -27.46
C GLU A 81 1.54 4.58 -27.86
N LYS A 82 1.62 3.49 -27.09
CA LYS A 82 0.83 2.30 -27.40
C LYS A 82 -0.62 2.48 -27.00
N GLU A 83 -1.53 2.15 -27.91
CA GLU A 83 -2.96 2.11 -27.64
C GLU A 83 -3.37 0.85 -26.87
N GLY A 84 -4.56 0.90 -26.25
CA GLY A 84 -5.15 -0.25 -25.53
C GLY A 84 -4.47 -0.61 -24.22
N LEU A 85 -3.56 0.23 -23.70
CA LEU A 85 -2.95 0.03 -22.40
C LEU A 85 -3.60 0.88 -21.32
N SER A 86 -3.68 0.33 -20.10
CA SER A 86 -4.11 1.10 -18.93
C SER A 86 -3.13 2.25 -18.65
N LEU A 87 -3.59 3.28 -17.92
CA LEU A 87 -2.71 4.38 -17.50
C LEU A 87 -1.62 3.90 -16.54
N TRP A 88 -1.89 2.88 -15.74
CA TRP A 88 -0.89 2.19 -14.91
C TRP A 88 0.25 1.64 -15.77
N LYS A 89 -0.08 0.96 -16.89
CA LYS A 89 0.93 0.39 -17.79
C LYS A 89 1.75 1.47 -18.49
N LYS A 90 1.13 2.59 -18.84
CA LYS A 90 1.81 3.73 -19.45
C LYS A 90 2.72 4.46 -18.46
N GLN A 91 2.34 4.53 -17.17
CA GLN A 91 3.10 5.23 -16.13
C GLN A 91 4.23 4.38 -15.54
N PHE A 92 3.97 3.08 -15.30
CA PHE A 92 4.88 2.21 -14.53
C PHE A 92 5.45 1.03 -15.33
N GLY A 93 5.22 1.01 -16.64
CA GLY A 93 5.84 0.04 -17.55
C GLY A 93 5.62 -1.41 -17.11
N ARG A 94 6.72 -2.16 -17.00
CA ARG A 94 6.70 -3.57 -16.58
C ARG A 94 6.24 -3.77 -15.14
N TYR A 95 6.35 -2.77 -14.29
CA TYR A 95 5.96 -2.81 -12.88
C TYR A 95 4.54 -2.31 -12.60
N ALA A 96 3.70 -2.15 -13.62
CA ALA A 96 2.36 -1.59 -13.49
C ALA A 96 1.46 -2.36 -12.53
N HIS A 97 1.54 -3.68 -12.48
CA HIS A 97 0.73 -4.51 -11.58
C HIS A 97 1.17 -4.35 -10.14
N GLU A 98 2.47 -4.40 -9.89
CA GLU A 98 3.05 -4.17 -8.56
C GLU A 98 2.75 -2.75 -8.06
N ALA A 99 2.92 -1.73 -8.92
CA ALA A 99 2.60 -0.34 -8.60
C ALA A 99 1.11 -0.16 -8.25
N PHE A 100 0.22 -0.82 -8.99
CA PHE A 100 -1.21 -0.82 -8.74
C PHE A 100 -1.54 -1.39 -7.36
N LEU A 101 -1.04 -2.58 -7.04
CA LEU A 101 -1.26 -3.20 -5.74
C LEU A 101 -0.63 -2.39 -4.60
N ALA A 102 0.59 -1.90 -4.77
CA ALA A 102 1.27 -1.08 -3.77
C ALA A 102 0.45 0.17 -3.42
N TRP A 103 -0.13 0.84 -4.42
CA TRP A 103 -0.99 1.99 -4.20
C TRP A 103 -2.23 1.62 -3.36
N TYR A 104 -2.96 0.58 -3.74
CA TYR A 104 -4.19 0.23 -3.04
C TYR A 104 -3.94 -0.33 -1.64
N HIS A 105 -2.83 -1.04 -1.41
CA HIS A 105 -2.40 -1.43 -0.07
C HIS A 105 -2.02 -0.20 0.77
N ALA A 106 -1.26 0.73 0.20
CA ALA A 106 -0.90 1.96 0.91
C ALA A 106 -2.12 2.79 1.29
N VAL A 107 -3.07 2.99 0.37
CA VAL A 107 -4.32 3.72 0.64
C VAL A 107 -5.18 3.00 1.68
N TYR A 108 -5.20 1.66 1.68
CA TYR A 108 -5.88 0.88 2.70
C TYR A 108 -5.27 1.13 4.08
N VAL A 109 -3.95 1.04 4.19
CA VAL A 109 -3.21 1.32 5.45
C VAL A 109 -3.39 2.77 5.88
N GLU A 110 -3.41 3.72 4.97
CA GLU A 110 -3.72 5.13 5.24
C GLU A 110 -5.06 5.31 5.95
N GLN A 111 -6.08 4.58 5.51
CA GLN A 111 -7.40 4.64 6.14
C GLN A 111 -7.38 4.09 7.57
N LEU A 112 -6.61 3.03 7.81
CA LEU A 112 -6.40 2.49 9.16
C LEU A 112 -5.60 3.46 10.02
N ALA A 113 -4.51 4.03 9.48
CA ALA A 113 -3.67 4.99 10.18
C ALA A 113 -4.46 6.23 10.63
N LYS A 114 -5.25 6.82 9.75
CA LYS A 114 -6.14 7.93 10.08
C LYS A 114 -7.14 7.57 11.16
N ALA A 115 -7.78 6.41 11.05
CA ALA A 115 -8.76 5.95 12.01
C ALA A 115 -8.14 5.72 13.40
N GLY A 116 -6.93 5.15 13.46
CA GLY A 116 -6.20 4.92 14.70
C GLY A 116 -5.70 6.21 15.35
N LYS A 117 -5.06 7.10 14.57
CA LYS A 117 -4.56 8.39 15.09
C LYS A 117 -5.66 9.30 15.59
N ALA A 118 -6.86 9.23 15.03
CA ALA A 118 -8.01 9.96 15.52
C ALA A 118 -8.43 9.54 16.95
N VAL A 119 -8.09 8.32 17.37
CA VAL A 119 -8.37 7.79 18.71
C VAL A 119 -7.19 8.02 19.66
N TYR A 120 -6.00 7.58 19.25
CA TYR A 120 -4.77 7.69 20.04
C TYR A 120 -3.59 8.04 19.13
N PRO A 121 -3.12 9.31 19.13
CA PRO A 121 -2.14 9.81 18.16
C PRO A 121 -0.68 9.45 18.55
N ILE A 122 -0.39 8.15 18.68
CA ILE A 122 0.98 7.65 18.81
C ILE A 122 1.54 7.30 17.44
N PRO A 123 2.86 7.15 17.29
CA PRO A 123 3.48 6.76 16.03
C PRO A 123 2.92 5.44 15.49
N LEU A 124 2.61 5.44 14.19
CA LEU A 124 2.13 4.28 13.46
C LEU A 124 3.09 3.95 12.33
N TYR A 125 3.34 2.67 12.12
CA TYR A 125 4.25 2.23 11.06
C TYR A 125 3.71 0.96 10.38
N THR A 126 4.24 0.66 9.21
CA THR A 126 4.14 -0.64 8.56
C THR A 126 5.52 -1.18 8.26
N ASN A 127 5.68 -2.50 8.23
CA ASN A 127 6.95 -3.10 7.91
C ASN A 127 7.15 -3.26 6.40
N VAL A 128 8.40 -3.16 5.97
CA VAL A 128 8.79 -3.51 4.62
C VAL A 128 8.84 -5.03 4.46
N MET A 129 8.70 -5.47 3.23
CA MET A 129 9.02 -6.84 2.87
C MET A 129 10.41 -6.87 2.21
N VAL A 130 11.20 -7.86 2.59
CA VAL A 130 12.52 -8.06 1.98
C VAL A 130 12.33 -8.77 0.64
N GLY A 131 12.58 -8.07 -0.42
CA GLY A 131 12.49 -8.61 -1.77
C GLY A 131 13.30 -7.74 -2.70
N GLU A 132 14.62 -8.09 -2.80
CA GLU A 132 15.42 -7.10 -3.07
C GLU A 132 16.41 -6.99 -4.05
N ASN A 133 16.71 -7.98 -4.91
CA ASN A 133 17.90 -7.96 -5.77
C ASN A 133 17.65 -7.45 -7.19
N GLY A 134 16.48 -6.89 -7.48
CA GLY A 134 16.13 -6.47 -8.84
C GLY A 134 15.84 -7.62 -9.81
N PHE A 135 16.13 -8.85 -9.38
CA PHE A 135 15.88 -10.08 -10.14
C PHE A 135 14.71 -10.88 -9.60
N GLU A 136 14.13 -10.44 -8.50
CA GLU A 136 13.03 -11.13 -7.84
C GLU A 136 11.70 -10.68 -8.41
N GLU A 137 10.81 -11.64 -8.60
CA GLU A 137 9.50 -11.43 -9.20
C GLU A 137 8.44 -11.25 -8.12
N ALA A 138 7.73 -10.12 -8.18
CA ALA A 138 6.61 -9.82 -7.31
C ALA A 138 5.51 -10.88 -7.41
N GLY A 139 4.93 -11.27 -6.29
CA GLY A 139 3.93 -12.34 -6.21
C GLY A 139 4.51 -13.74 -6.19
N ILE A 140 5.79 -13.93 -6.51
CA ILE A 140 6.48 -15.23 -6.50
C ILE A 140 7.55 -15.25 -5.40
N CYS A 141 8.51 -14.34 -5.46
CA CYS A 141 9.61 -14.29 -4.50
C CYS A 141 9.27 -13.48 -3.25
N TYR A 142 8.36 -12.53 -3.38
CA TYR A 142 7.80 -11.72 -2.31
C TYR A 142 6.35 -11.34 -2.63
N ASN A 143 5.60 -10.86 -1.63
CA ASN A 143 4.21 -10.47 -1.83
C ASN A 143 4.11 -9.26 -2.76
N ASP A 144 3.36 -9.38 -3.86
CA ASP A 144 3.16 -8.28 -4.81
C ASP A 144 2.42 -7.11 -4.15
N GLY A 145 2.89 -5.89 -4.43
CA GLY A 145 2.38 -4.67 -3.82
C GLY A 145 2.83 -4.43 -2.39
N ALA A 146 3.71 -5.27 -1.83
CA ALA A 146 4.33 -5.04 -0.54
C ALA A 146 5.19 -3.77 -0.53
N ALA A 147 5.48 -3.24 0.66
CA ALA A 147 6.36 -2.08 0.81
C ALA A 147 7.83 -2.48 0.60
N VAL A 148 8.22 -2.73 -0.64
CA VAL A 148 9.61 -3.00 -1.05
C VAL A 148 10.25 -1.76 -1.64
N GLY A 149 11.57 -1.73 -1.71
CA GLY A 149 12.34 -0.56 -2.17
C GLY A 149 11.84 0.01 -3.49
N ARG A 150 11.53 -0.84 -4.47
CA ARG A 150 11.05 -0.44 -5.80
C ARG A 150 9.80 0.43 -5.78
N VAL A 151 8.83 0.11 -4.95
CA VAL A 151 7.54 0.82 -4.87
C VAL A 151 7.39 1.67 -3.62
N LEU A 152 8.47 1.91 -2.88
CA LEU A 152 8.44 2.64 -1.63
C LEU A 152 7.89 4.07 -1.76
N ASP A 153 8.18 4.75 -2.85
CA ASP A 153 7.67 6.10 -3.08
C ASP A 153 6.15 6.10 -3.35
N ILE A 154 5.59 5.03 -3.91
CA ILE A 154 4.14 4.84 -4.01
C ILE A 154 3.53 4.70 -2.61
N TRP A 155 4.15 3.90 -1.74
CA TRP A 155 3.72 3.75 -0.36
C TRP A 155 3.76 5.07 0.42
N LYS A 156 4.83 5.86 0.28
CA LYS A 156 4.96 7.17 0.94
C LYS A 156 3.85 8.14 0.55
N VAL A 157 3.52 8.21 -0.74
CA VAL A 157 2.46 9.12 -1.20
C VAL A 157 1.06 8.55 -0.95
N GLY A 158 0.90 7.22 -0.88
CA GLY A 158 -0.37 6.54 -0.62
C GLY A 158 -0.76 6.49 0.85
N ALA A 159 0.23 6.48 1.76
CA ALA A 159 0.02 6.37 3.21
C ALA A 159 0.76 7.47 4.00
N PRO A 160 0.48 8.77 3.74
CA PRO A 160 1.19 9.87 4.39
C PRO A 160 0.94 10.00 5.89
N SER A 161 -0.04 9.30 6.45
CA SER A 161 -0.30 9.27 7.90
C SER A 161 0.55 8.25 8.66
N LEU A 162 1.31 7.42 7.96
CA LEU A 162 2.34 6.61 8.61
C LEU A 162 3.53 7.49 9.01
N ASP A 163 4.07 7.24 10.20
CA ASP A 163 5.28 7.94 10.69
C ASP A 163 6.55 7.25 10.20
N LEU A 164 6.46 5.94 9.92
CA LEU A 164 7.60 5.13 9.49
C LEU A 164 7.13 3.97 8.60
N ILE A 165 8.00 3.61 7.66
CA ILE A 165 7.95 2.36 6.90
C ILE A 165 9.30 1.70 7.13
N CYS A 166 9.38 0.53 7.79
CA CYS A 166 10.63 -0.08 8.25
C CYS A 166 10.67 -1.60 8.07
#